data_12f58e27858c2e42868b277404059a3b
#
_entry.id   12f58e27858c2e42868b277404059a3b
#
_cell.length_a   1.000
_cell.length_b   1.000
_cell.length_c   1.000
_cell.angle_alpha   90.00
_cell.angle_beta   90.00
_cell.angle_gamma   90.00
#
_symmetry.space_group_name_H-M   'P 1'
#
loop_
_entity.id
_entity.type
_entity.pdbx_description
1 polymer ?
#
loop_
_entity_poly.entity_id
_entity_poly.type
_entity_poly.pdbx_seq_one_letter_code
_entity_poly.pdbx_strand_id
1 'polypeptide(L)'
;SETNAKASENKAKEYLDKVGGLVSPMTQYDWPVVTGSEPFYIKIAKLSDPGSKDCHVTLMVTNAGNYGSPYGNIDFIEISARGLPSSLTADNVSRYLSIRRLGSTGLANNSQMRYGLVKGDGFIEVWAFQSAFINDAKVAVLAQTTLSTELYIPDGFVKQTAAPSGYIEGNVVRIYDQVNKPTKADLGLS
;
A
#
# COMPACT_ATOMS: atom_id res chain seq x y z
N SER A 1 8.21 -22.80 43.17
CA SER A 1 8.14 -21.40 42.74
C SER A 1 8.92 -21.17 41.45
N GLU A 2 10.12 -21.71 41.32
CA GLU A 2 10.98 -21.52 40.12
C GLU A 2 10.36 -22.14 38.86
N THR A 3 9.74 -23.29 38.95
CA THR A 3 9.02 -23.94 37.84
C THR A 3 7.86 -23.12 37.33
N ASN A 4 7.13 -22.41 38.21
CA ASN A 4 6.01 -21.58 37.83
C ASN A 4 6.48 -20.25 37.18
N ALA A 5 7.60 -19.71 37.64
CA ALA A 5 8.21 -18.52 37.04
C ALA A 5 8.67 -18.82 35.60
N LYS A 6 9.35 -19.94 35.40
CA LYS A 6 9.81 -20.35 34.07
C LYS A 6 8.66 -20.69 33.09
N ALA A 7 7.57 -21.29 33.61
CA ALA A 7 6.36 -21.53 32.83
C ALA A 7 5.68 -20.20 32.39
N SER A 8 5.66 -19.19 33.27
CA SER A 8 5.11 -17.89 32.95
C SER A 8 5.98 -17.13 31.94
N GLU A 9 7.29 -17.21 32.09
CA GLU A 9 8.25 -16.63 31.13
C GLU A 9 8.11 -17.25 29.74
N ASN A 10 8.00 -18.56 29.63
CA ASN A 10 7.81 -19.26 28.37
C ASN A 10 6.49 -18.87 27.69
N LYS A 11 5.41 -18.73 28.47
CA LYS A 11 4.12 -18.25 27.94
C LYS A 11 4.21 -16.80 27.44
N ALA A 12 4.86 -15.92 28.18
CA ALA A 12 5.06 -14.55 27.75
C ALA A 12 5.85 -14.47 26.45
N LYS A 13 6.91 -15.28 26.32
CA LYS A 13 7.70 -15.37 25.10
C LYS A 13 6.86 -15.91 23.92
N GLU A 14 6.06 -16.94 24.14
CA GLU A 14 5.15 -17.49 23.12
C GLU A 14 4.13 -16.45 22.64
N TYR A 15 3.58 -15.64 23.54
CA TYR A 15 2.70 -14.52 23.17
C TYR A 15 3.43 -13.44 22.37
N LEU A 16 4.64 -13.05 22.78
CA LEU A 16 5.47 -12.10 22.06
C LEU A 16 5.82 -12.59 20.65
N ASP A 17 6.18 -13.86 20.51
CA ASP A 17 6.49 -14.47 19.22
C ASP A 17 5.25 -14.53 18.30
N LYS A 18 4.07 -14.78 18.85
CA LYS A 18 2.80 -14.75 18.11
C LYS A 18 2.40 -13.34 17.69
N VAL A 19 2.62 -12.34 18.53
CA VAL A 19 2.28 -10.93 18.26
C VAL A 19 3.33 -10.27 17.38
N GLY A 20 4.60 -10.63 17.50
CA GLY A 20 5.72 -10.02 16.79
C GLY A 20 5.69 -10.17 15.26
N GLY A 21 4.95 -11.16 14.73
CA GLY A 21 4.74 -11.35 13.29
C GLY A 21 3.48 -10.72 12.73
N LEU A 22 2.63 -10.13 13.59
CA LEU A 22 1.37 -9.51 13.18
C LEU A 22 1.52 -8.00 13.12
N VAL A 23 1.22 -7.43 11.96
CA VAL A 23 1.03 -5.98 11.85
C VAL A 23 -0.28 -5.64 12.56
N SER A 24 -0.21 -4.80 13.58
CA SER A 24 -1.40 -4.40 14.35
C SER A 24 -2.35 -3.60 13.46
N PRO A 25 -3.62 -4.01 13.35
CA PRO A 25 -4.61 -3.23 12.60
C PRO A 25 -4.71 -1.80 13.14
N MET A 26 -4.87 -0.83 12.25
CA MET A 26 -5.00 0.60 12.57
C MET A 26 -3.76 1.24 13.23
N THR A 27 -2.68 0.50 13.44
CA THR A 27 -1.42 1.11 13.85
C THR A 27 -0.85 1.87 12.67
N GLN A 28 -0.48 3.13 12.90
CA GLN A 28 0.17 3.95 11.90
C GLN A 28 1.68 3.78 12.00
N TYR A 29 2.31 3.56 10.86
CA TYR A 29 3.76 3.49 10.72
C TYR A 29 4.23 4.65 9.86
N ASP A 30 5.46 5.08 10.09
CA ASP A 30 6.12 6.00 9.20
C ASP A 30 6.29 5.36 7.81
N TRP A 31 6.09 6.15 6.77
CA TRP A 31 6.42 5.70 5.44
C TRP A 31 7.91 5.40 5.34
N PRO A 32 8.32 4.29 4.71
CA PRO A 32 9.71 3.80 4.81
C PRO A 32 10.77 4.71 4.22
N VAL A 33 10.38 5.73 3.50
CA VAL A 33 11.31 6.64 2.87
C VAL A 33 11.03 8.05 3.29
N VAL A 34 12.05 8.66 3.82
CA VAL A 34 12.09 10.03 4.26
C VAL A 34 12.67 10.86 3.14
N THR A 35 12.21 12.06 3.03
CA THR A 35 12.72 13.22 2.31
C THR A 35 13.94 13.04 1.40
N GLY A 36 13.80 13.43 0.18
CA GLY A 36 14.90 13.60 -0.75
C GLY A 36 14.42 14.25 -2.05
N SER A 37 15.35 14.76 -2.80
CA SER A 37 15.10 15.34 -4.11
C SER A 37 14.84 14.29 -5.19
N GLU A 38 15.11 13.01 -4.90
CA GLU A 38 14.98 11.93 -5.86
C GLU A 38 13.70 11.16 -5.65
N PRO A 39 12.95 10.89 -6.72
CA PRO A 39 11.81 9.97 -6.66
C PRO A 39 12.29 8.52 -6.61
N PHE A 40 11.48 7.64 -6.02
CA PHE A 40 11.78 6.21 -5.98
C PHE A 40 10.55 5.34 -5.99
N TYR A 41 10.80 4.06 -6.29
CA TYR A 41 9.84 2.98 -6.15
C TYR A 41 10.15 2.19 -4.88
N ILE A 42 9.11 1.81 -4.16
CA ILE A 42 9.20 1.08 -2.90
C ILE A 42 8.29 -0.14 -2.99
N LYS A 43 8.87 -1.31 -2.76
CA LYS A 43 8.06 -2.53 -2.60
C LYS A 43 7.46 -2.56 -1.20
N ILE A 44 6.15 -2.61 -1.11
CA ILE A 44 5.42 -2.53 0.15
C ILE A 44 4.74 -3.84 0.56
N ALA A 45 4.41 -4.68 -0.39
CA ALA A 45 3.78 -5.97 -0.12
C ALA A 45 4.04 -6.98 -1.23
N LYS A 46 3.83 -8.25 -0.91
CA LYS A 46 3.82 -9.35 -1.85
C LYS A 46 2.66 -10.29 -1.52
N LEU A 47 1.93 -10.70 -2.52
CA LEU A 47 0.87 -11.69 -2.41
C LEU A 47 1.25 -12.89 -3.26
N SER A 48 1.45 -14.04 -2.62
CA SER A 48 1.69 -15.31 -3.31
C SER A 48 0.37 -15.88 -3.83
N ASP A 49 0.41 -16.70 -4.86
CA ASP A 49 -0.79 -17.27 -5.46
C ASP A 49 -1.60 -18.04 -4.41
N PRO A 50 -2.80 -17.57 -4.08
CA PRO A 50 -3.67 -18.24 -3.11
C PRO A 50 -4.40 -19.46 -3.70
N GLY A 51 -4.23 -19.73 -4.99
CA GLY A 51 -5.01 -20.72 -5.72
C GLY A 51 -6.50 -20.35 -5.74
N SER A 52 -7.35 -21.22 -5.21
CA SER A 52 -8.80 -20.97 -5.12
C SER A 52 -9.22 -20.13 -3.91
N LYS A 53 -8.28 -19.79 -3.02
CA LYS A 53 -8.54 -18.97 -1.84
C LYS A 53 -8.33 -17.49 -2.15
N ASP A 54 -8.99 -16.64 -1.40
CA ASP A 54 -8.77 -15.20 -1.49
C ASP A 54 -7.59 -14.79 -0.64
N CYS A 55 -6.79 -13.87 -1.13
CA CYS A 55 -5.87 -13.10 -0.31
C CYS A 55 -6.08 -11.61 -0.56
N HIS A 56 -5.98 -10.80 0.49
CA HIS A 56 -6.10 -9.36 0.37
C HIS A 56 -5.27 -8.61 1.40
N VAL A 57 -4.94 -7.38 1.06
CA VAL A 57 -4.36 -6.37 1.94
C VAL A 57 -5.07 -5.06 1.67
N THR A 58 -5.51 -4.40 2.74
CA THR A 58 -6.08 -3.06 2.66
C THR A 58 -5.23 -2.11 3.49
N LEU A 59 -4.74 -1.06 2.84
CA LEU A 59 -3.89 -0.04 3.43
C LEU A 59 -4.57 1.32 3.38
N MET A 60 -4.26 2.16 4.36
CA MET A 60 -4.53 3.59 4.32
C MET A 60 -3.18 4.32 4.32
N VAL A 61 -2.95 5.17 3.33
CA VAL A 61 -1.73 5.99 3.23
C VAL A 61 -2.12 7.45 3.33
N THR A 62 -1.59 8.13 4.34
CA THR A 62 -1.71 9.58 4.43
C THR A 62 -0.50 10.20 3.74
N ASN A 63 -0.76 11.15 2.87
CA ASN A 63 0.26 11.79 2.06
C ASN A 63 0.35 13.26 2.47
N ALA A 64 1.42 13.62 3.17
CA ALA A 64 1.77 15.02 3.37
C ALA A 64 2.54 15.49 2.13
N GLY A 65 2.20 16.62 1.61
CA GLY A 65 2.78 17.11 0.38
C GLY A 65 4.19 17.66 0.53
N ASN A 66 4.64 18.26 -0.53
CA ASN A 66 5.91 18.96 -0.62
C ASN A 66 5.93 20.23 0.26
N TYR A 67 7.11 20.70 0.63
CA TYR A 67 7.31 21.96 1.35
C TYR A 67 6.58 23.12 0.64
N GLY A 68 5.76 23.84 1.38
CA GLY A 68 4.94 24.92 0.83
C GLY A 68 3.68 24.47 0.06
N SER A 69 3.46 23.17 -0.07
CA SER A 69 2.27 22.61 -0.74
C SER A 69 1.73 21.43 0.07
N PRO A 70 1.12 21.68 1.21
CA PRO A 70 0.59 20.61 2.07
C PRO A 70 -0.65 19.99 1.39
N TYR A 71 -0.50 18.79 0.89
CA TYR A 71 -1.58 18.03 0.28
C TYR A 71 -2.15 17.06 1.31
N GLY A 72 -3.29 17.37 1.89
CA GLY A 72 -3.97 16.49 2.83
C GLY A 72 -4.70 15.34 2.13
N ASN A 73 -3.99 14.48 1.41
CA ASN A 73 -4.61 13.34 0.75
C ASN A 73 -4.55 12.08 1.61
N ILE A 74 -5.60 11.28 1.53
CA ILE A 74 -5.67 9.95 2.10
C ILE A 74 -5.96 8.98 0.97
N ASP A 75 -5.09 7.99 0.80
CA ASP A 75 -5.27 6.93 -0.16
C ASP A 75 -5.72 5.65 0.54
N PHE A 76 -6.84 5.09 0.11
CA PHE A 76 -7.25 3.74 0.47
C PHE A 76 -6.86 2.81 -0.65
N ILE A 77 -6.01 1.85 -0.33
CA ILE A 77 -5.44 0.89 -1.27
C ILE A 77 -5.93 -0.49 -0.90
N GLU A 78 -6.63 -1.12 -1.81
CA GLU A 78 -7.07 -2.50 -1.66
C GLU A 78 -6.41 -3.36 -2.73
N ILE A 79 -5.69 -4.36 -2.29
CA ILE A 79 -5.09 -5.36 -3.16
C ILE A 79 -5.75 -6.68 -2.83
N SER A 80 -6.33 -7.33 -3.82
CA SER A 80 -6.94 -8.64 -3.65
C SER A 80 -6.67 -9.55 -4.84
N ALA A 81 -6.53 -10.83 -4.57
CA ALA A 81 -6.37 -11.86 -5.59
C ALA A 81 -7.08 -13.14 -5.16
N ARG A 82 -7.71 -13.77 -6.14
CA ARG A 82 -8.19 -15.15 -6.07
C ARG A 82 -7.72 -15.86 -7.32
N GLY A 83 -6.54 -16.47 -7.21
CA GLY A 83 -5.74 -16.85 -8.38
C GLY A 83 -5.02 -15.65 -8.98
N LEU A 84 -3.92 -15.90 -9.65
CA LEU A 84 -3.14 -14.86 -10.31
C LEU A 84 -3.43 -14.84 -11.81
N PRO A 85 -3.36 -13.66 -12.45
CA PRO A 85 -3.49 -13.57 -13.90
C PRO A 85 -2.27 -14.21 -14.58
N SER A 86 -2.44 -14.66 -15.82
CA SER A 86 -1.30 -15.08 -16.64
C SER A 86 -0.35 -13.92 -16.94
N SER A 87 -0.89 -12.72 -17.11
CA SER A 87 -0.14 -11.47 -17.28
C SER A 87 -0.90 -10.30 -16.67
N LEU A 88 -0.15 -9.29 -16.16
CA LEU A 88 -0.70 -8.00 -15.79
C LEU A 88 -0.57 -7.02 -16.96
N THR A 89 -1.63 -6.25 -17.17
CA THR A 89 -1.71 -5.21 -18.19
C THR A 89 -2.43 -3.98 -17.60
N ALA A 90 -2.34 -2.85 -18.29
CA ALA A 90 -3.10 -1.66 -17.91
C ALA A 90 -4.63 -1.90 -17.88
N ASP A 91 -5.12 -2.83 -18.70
CA ASP A 91 -6.56 -3.13 -18.77
C ASP A 91 -7.06 -4.00 -17.62
N ASN A 92 -6.18 -4.80 -17.00
CA ASN A 92 -6.60 -5.72 -15.94
C ASN A 92 -6.06 -5.41 -14.55
N VAL A 93 -5.11 -4.48 -14.41
CA VAL A 93 -4.51 -4.13 -13.11
C VAL A 93 -5.56 -3.70 -12.08
N SER A 94 -6.61 -3.01 -12.49
CA SER A 94 -7.69 -2.55 -11.62
C SER A 94 -8.54 -3.68 -11.02
N ARG A 95 -8.42 -4.90 -11.52
CA ARG A 95 -9.07 -6.09 -10.93
C ARG A 95 -8.37 -6.56 -9.66
N TYR A 96 -7.11 -6.19 -9.50
CA TYR A 96 -6.25 -6.62 -8.38
C TYR A 96 -5.86 -5.48 -7.45
N LEU A 97 -5.85 -4.24 -7.97
CA LEU A 97 -5.44 -3.05 -7.25
C LEU A 97 -6.50 -1.95 -7.40
N SER A 98 -7.15 -1.61 -6.31
CA SER A 98 -8.09 -0.49 -6.22
C SER A 98 -7.49 0.61 -5.35
N ILE A 99 -7.45 1.84 -5.87
CA ILE A 99 -6.91 2.99 -5.16
C ILE A 99 -7.96 4.09 -5.16
N ARG A 100 -8.40 4.48 -3.96
CA ARG A 100 -9.37 5.57 -3.79
C ARG A 100 -8.71 6.69 -3.00
N ARG A 101 -8.75 7.89 -3.54
CA ARG A 101 -8.11 9.08 -2.95
C ARG A 101 -9.15 10.07 -2.46
N LEU A 102 -9.02 10.45 -1.19
CA LEU A 102 -9.67 11.62 -0.61
C LEU A 102 -8.67 12.76 -0.53
N GLY A 103 -9.06 13.97 -0.85
CA GLY A 103 -8.22 15.15 -0.72
C GLY A 103 -8.50 16.24 -1.75
N SER A 104 -7.88 17.38 -1.53
CA SER A 104 -8.13 18.61 -2.31
C SER A 104 -7.29 18.71 -3.57
N THR A 105 -6.24 17.91 -3.72
CA THR A 105 -5.32 17.98 -4.87
C THR A 105 -5.77 17.10 -6.03
N GLY A 106 -5.43 17.51 -7.24
CA GLY A 106 -5.75 16.78 -8.46
C GLY A 106 -5.04 15.42 -8.55
N LEU A 107 -5.61 14.51 -9.33
CA LEU A 107 -5.05 13.16 -9.53
C LEU A 107 -3.69 13.16 -10.23
N ALA A 108 -3.47 14.13 -11.10
CA ALA A 108 -2.27 14.23 -11.93
C ALA A 108 -1.13 15.05 -11.30
N ASN A 109 -1.21 15.33 -10.01
CA ASN A 109 -0.15 16.07 -9.34
C ASN A 109 1.09 15.19 -9.17
N ASN A 110 2.23 15.64 -9.71
CA ASN A 110 3.50 14.94 -9.64
C ASN A 110 4.07 14.79 -8.22
N SER A 111 3.53 15.54 -7.26
CA SER A 111 3.92 15.47 -5.85
C SER A 111 3.10 14.45 -5.06
N GLN A 112 2.33 13.59 -5.72
CA GLN A 112 1.51 12.57 -5.05
C GLN A 112 2.08 11.18 -5.21
N MET A 113 1.73 10.32 -4.25
CA MET A 113 2.04 8.90 -4.33
C MET A 113 1.28 8.24 -5.47
N ARG A 114 1.92 7.28 -6.11
CA ARG A 114 1.28 6.39 -7.09
C ARG A 114 1.59 4.95 -6.72
N TYR A 115 0.78 4.04 -7.19
CA TYR A 115 0.86 2.64 -6.80
C TYR A 115 0.69 1.76 -8.02
N GLY A 116 1.33 0.60 -8.01
CA GLY A 116 1.22 -0.35 -9.09
C GLY A 116 1.64 -1.75 -8.68
N LEU A 117 1.53 -2.66 -9.61
CA LEU A 117 1.80 -4.07 -9.41
C LEU A 117 2.90 -4.56 -10.34
N VAL A 118 3.66 -5.53 -9.86
CA VAL A 118 4.57 -6.34 -10.65
C VAL A 118 4.17 -7.80 -10.50
N LYS A 119 3.95 -8.50 -11.61
CA LYS A 119 3.69 -9.93 -11.59
C LYS A 119 5.00 -10.71 -11.71
N GLY A 120 5.24 -11.59 -10.76
CA GLY A 120 6.27 -12.62 -10.82
C GLY A 120 5.68 -14.01 -11.08
N ASP A 121 6.53 -15.01 -11.00
CA ASP A 121 6.09 -16.40 -11.08
C ASP A 121 5.48 -16.84 -9.75
N GLY A 122 4.17 -17.09 -9.76
CA GLY A 122 3.42 -17.47 -8.56
C GLY A 122 3.17 -16.35 -7.54
N PHE A 123 3.37 -15.08 -7.89
CA PHE A 123 3.08 -13.95 -6.99
C PHE A 123 2.82 -12.63 -7.73
N ILE A 124 2.26 -11.68 -7.00
CA ILE A 124 2.25 -10.26 -7.37
C ILE A 124 2.92 -9.45 -6.27
N GLU A 125 3.69 -8.45 -6.65
CA GLU A 125 4.26 -7.46 -5.73
C GLU A 125 3.53 -6.15 -5.87
N VAL A 126 3.37 -5.48 -4.74
CA VAL A 126 2.78 -4.14 -4.67
C VAL A 126 3.89 -3.14 -4.47
N TRP A 127 3.94 -2.18 -5.36
CA TRP A 127 4.92 -1.12 -5.35
C TRP A 127 4.25 0.24 -5.28
N ALA A 128 4.85 1.14 -4.52
CA ALA A 128 4.49 2.54 -4.51
C ALA A 128 5.58 3.36 -5.20
N PHE A 129 5.18 4.34 -5.96
CA PHE A 129 6.07 5.40 -6.43
C PHE A 129 5.91 6.60 -5.52
N GLN A 130 7.00 7.03 -4.93
CA GLN A 130 7.09 8.25 -4.15
C GLN A 130 7.78 9.32 -4.96
N SER A 131 7.11 10.42 -5.24
CA SER A 131 7.74 11.58 -5.86
C SER A 131 8.72 12.25 -4.89
N ALA A 132 9.60 13.06 -5.45
CA ALA A 132 10.54 13.85 -4.66
C ALA A 132 9.81 14.74 -3.63
N PHE A 133 10.45 14.97 -2.51
CA PHE A 133 10.02 15.89 -1.44
C PHE A 133 8.70 15.55 -0.74
N ILE A 134 8.19 14.33 -0.87
CA ILE A 134 7.09 13.87 -0.02
C ILE A 134 7.64 13.56 1.37
N ASN A 135 7.06 14.23 2.36
CA ASN A 135 7.44 14.12 3.77
C ASN A 135 6.28 13.60 4.60
N ASP A 136 6.61 13.03 5.75
CA ASP A 136 5.66 12.68 6.81
C ASP A 136 4.47 11.81 6.36
N ALA A 137 4.63 11.07 5.28
CA ALA A 137 3.63 10.09 4.90
C ALA A 137 3.55 8.98 5.95
N LYS A 138 2.34 8.56 6.25
CA LYS A 138 2.05 7.47 7.18
C LYS A 138 1.30 6.37 6.46
N VAL A 139 1.43 5.17 6.95
CA VAL A 139 0.68 4.02 6.46
C VAL A 139 0.06 3.25 7.61
N ALA A 140 -1.19 2.84 7.45
CA ALA A 140 -1.87 1.95 8.36
C ALA A 140 -2.38 0.72 7.61
N VAL A 141 -2.27 -0.44 8.23
CA VAL A 141 -2.87 -1.68 7.73
C VAL A 141 -4.29 -1.76 8.28
N LEU A 142 -5.29 -1.72 7.41
CA LEU A 142 -6.70 -1.80 7.80
C LEU A 142 -7.19 -3.25 7.84
N ALA A 143 -6.72 -4.07 6.91
CA ALA A 143 -7.03 -5.49 6.83
C ALA A 143 -5.92 -6.25 6.14
N GLN A 144 -5.75 -7.50 6.51
CA GLN A 144 -4.77 -8.41 5.92
C GLN A 144 -5.24 -9.85 6.10
N THR A 145 -5.22 -10.63 5.03
CA THR A 145 -5.30 -12.10 5.17
C THR A 145 -3.94 -12.64 5.61
N THR A 146 -3.95 -13.61 6.51
CA THR A 146 -2.71 -14.22 7.02
C THR A 146 -2.06 -15.20 6.04
N LEU A 147 -2.85 -15.71 5.10
CA LEU A 147 -2.36 -16.62 4.06
C LEU A 147 -1.87 -15.84 2.85
N SER A 148 -0.69 -16.23 2.38
CA SER A 148 -0.15 -15.78 1.10
C SER A 148 0.13 -14.28 1.01
N THR A 149 0.19 -13.55 2.12
CA THR A 149 0.50 -12.12 2.13
C THR A 149 1.74 -11.84 2.97
N GLU A 150 2.65 -11.04 2.42
CA GLU A 150 3.82 -10.51 3.11
C GLU A 150 3.77 -9.00 3.04
N LEU A 151 3.91 -8.33 4.19
CA LEU A 151 4.04 -6.88 4.27
C LEU A 151 5.48 -6.51 4.60
N TYR A 152 6.00 -5.52 3.91
CA TYR A 152 7.35 -4.98 4.13
C TYR A 152 7.34 -3.67 4.92
N ILE A 153 6.24 -3.40 5.61
CA ILE A 153 6.04 -2.25 6.48
C ILE A 153 5.93 -2.77 7.92
N PRO A 154 6.60 -2.16 8.89
CA PRO A 154 7.52 -1.02 8.79
C PRO A 154 8.91 -1.38 8.29
N ASP A 155 9.26 -2.66 8.29
CA ASP A 155 10.60 -3.16 8.00
C ASP A 155 10.62 -4.03 6.73
N GLY A 156 11.80 -4.20 6.16
CA GLY A 156 11.99 -5.13 5.04
C GLY A 156 11.62 -4.57 3.66
N PHE A 157 11.31 -3.30 3.53
CA PHE A 157 10.99 -2.70 2.23
C PHE A 157 12.22 -2.67 1.30
N VAL A 158 11.95 -2.79 0.00
CA VAL A 158 12.95 -2.64 -1.06
C VAL A 158 12.73 -1.33 -1.78
N LYS A 159 13.79 -0.57 -1.96
CA LYS A 159 13.79 0.74 -2.60
C LYS A 159 14.68 0.74 -3.84
N GLN A 160 14.21 1.34 -4.91
CA GLN A 160 14.99 1.56 -6.13
C GLN A 160 14.54 2.82 -6.87
N THR A 161 15.44 3.43 -7.65
CA THR A 161 15.17 4.66 -8.39
C THR A 161 14.43 4.42 -9.70
N ALA A 162 14.71 3.33 -10.38
CA ALA A 162 14.02 2.95 -11.61
C ALA A 162 12.74 2.15 -11.33
N ALA A 163 11.76 2.24 -12.21
CA ALA A 163 10.60 1.38 -12.14
C ALA A 163 11.02 -0.10 -12.19
N PRO A 164 10.44 -0.95 -11.35
CA PRO A 164 10.72 -2.39 -11.45
C PRO A 164 10.24 -2.93 -12.80
N SER A 165 10.95 -3.92 -13.31
CA SER A 165 10.59 -4.56 -14.57
C SER A 165 9.17 -5.12 -14.52
N GLY A 166 8.37 -4.84 -15.52
CA GLY A 166 6.97 -5.30 -15.57
C GLY A 166 6.01 -4.51 -14.66
N TYR A 167 6.43 -3.38 -14.14
CA TYR A 167 5.56 -2.51 -13.34
C TYR A 167 4.37 -1.99 -14.16
N ILE A 168 3.19 -2.19 -13.64
CA ILE A 168 1.94 -1.67 -14.20
C ILE A 168 1.31 -0.75 -13.15
N GLU A 169 1.19 0.53 -13.47
CA GLU A 169 0.59 1.53 -12.59
C GLU A 169 -0.93 1.32 -12.49
N GLY A 170 -1.44 1.38 -11.27
CA GLY A 170 -2.87 1.32 -11.00
C GLY A 170 -3.53 2.69 -11.15
N ASN A 171 -4.81 2.68 -11.45
CA ASN A 171 -5.59 3.90 -11.58
C ASN A 171 -6.02 4.41 -10.19
N VAL A 172 -5.71 5.67 -9.90
CA VAL A 172 -6.21 6.34 -8.71
C VAL A 172 -7.58 6.94 -9.03
N VAL A 173 -8.58 6.52 -8.26
CA VAL A 173 -9.94 7.08 -8.35
C VAL A 173 -10.11 8.13 -7.27
N ARG A 174 -10.46 9.34 -7.69
CA ARG A 174 -10.77 10.43 -6.79
C ARG A 174 -12.27 10.40 -6.43
N ILE A 175 -12.55 10.50 -5.13
CA ILE A 175 -13.94 10.57 -4.66
C ILE A 175 -14.45 12.00 -4.83
N TYR A 176 -15.63 12.14 -5.41
CA TYR A 176 -16.29 13.43 -5.53
C TYR A 176 -16.89 13.86 -4.19
N ASP A 177 -16.68 15.11 -3.84
CA ASP A 177 -17.22 15.76 -2.65
C ASP A 177 -17.56 17.23 -2.92
N GLN A 178 -17.85 18.02 -1.89
CA GLN A 178 -18.19 19.43 -2.04
C GLN A 178 -17.02 20.28 -2.59
N VAL A 179 -15.78 19.88 -2.33
CA VAL A 179 -14.56 20.55 -2.78
C VAL A 179 -14.14 20.02 -4.15
N ASN A 180 -14.30 18.72 -4.36
CA ASN A 180 -13.99 18.03 -5.61
C ASN A 180 -15.28 17.65 -6.33
N LYS A 181 -15.91 18.61 -6.95
CA LYS A 181 -17.14 18.39 -7.73
C LYS A 181 -16.83 17.75 -9.08
N PRO A 182 -17.69 16.86 -9.58
CA PRO A 182 -17.53 16.35 -10.94
C PRO A 182 -17.65 17.46 -11.96
N THR A 183 -16.83 17.39 -13.00
CA THR A 183 -16.97 18.24 -14.17
C THR A 183 -18.06 17.71 -15.10
N LYS A 184 -18.48 18.54 -16.08
CA LYS A 184 -19.40 18.06 -17.12
C LYS A 184 -18.86 16.84 -17.85
N ALA A 185 -17.55 16.83 -18.15
CA ALA A 185 -16.88 15.72 -18.83
C ALA A 185 -16.92 14.43 -17.99
N ASP A 186 -16.73 14.53 -16.66
CA ASP A 186 -16.81 13.39 -15.76
C ASP A 186 -18.21 12.75 -15.75
N LEU A 187 -19.23 13.57 -16.01
CA LEU A 187 -20.63 13.15 -16.07
C LEU A 187 -21.06 12.73 -17.49
N GLY A 188 -20.15 12.72 -18.46
CA GLY A 188 -20.47 12.43 -19.86
C GLY A 188 -21.34 13.51 -20.53
N LEU A 189 -21.37 14.72 -19.99
CA LEU A 189 -22.09 15.85 -20.51
C LEU A 189 -21.19 16.72 -21.37
N SER A 190 -21.62 17.04 -22.56
CA SER A 190 -20.94 17.97 -23.50
C SER A 190 -21.25 19.43 -23.19
#